data_289ff8599bd872f9914ec1d1493bab7a
#
_entry.id   289ff8599bd872f9914ec1d1493bab7a
#
_cell.length_a   1.000
_cell.length_b   1.000
_cell.length_c   1.000
_cell.angle_alpha   90.00
_cell.angle_beta   90.00
_cell.angle_gamma   90.00
#
_symmetry.space_group_name_H-M   'P 1'
#
loop_
_entity.id
_entity.type
_entity.pdbx_description
1 polymer ?
#
loop_
_entity_poly.entity_id
_entity_poly.type
_entity_poly.pdbx_seq_one_letter_code
_entity_poly.pdbx_strand_id
1 'polypeptide(L)'
;MTAVVQLRDFDTPTTAADMHAAAAASRWCLELYRVAPRMHFVAEDGLRCACVFEAPDAEAMRNVLRGTGFSVPRALWSATVHMGSADRNGMFDPPAFEGALTVVERRFVQPLAFDDIQAQEDRAAACLALHRVKFLRSYFSVDRTNMVCLYAAPDAEAVRSANRQTGLPFESVWPATVVVPGRA
;
A
#
# COMPACT_ATOMS: atom_id res chain seq x y z
N MET A 1 6.63 -17.22 -0.54
CA MET A 1 5.77 -16.15 -1.10
C MET A 1 6.00 -14.89 -0.26
N THR A 2 6.06 -13.74 -0.89
CA THR A 2 6.29 -12.43 -0.24
C THR A 2 5.22 -11.44 -0.68
N ALA A 3 5.05 -10.35 0.07
CA ALA A 3 4.25 -9.24 -0.40
C ALA A 3 5.00 -8.49 -1.50
N VAL A 4 4.33 -8.20 -2.60
CA VAL A 4 4.84 -7.34 -3.66
C VAL A 4 3.90 -6.15 -3.79
N VAL A 5 4.45 -4.96 -3.71
CA VAL A 5 3.72 -3.71 -3.81
C VAL A 5 3.97 -3.06 -5.16
N GLN A 6 2.90 -2.55 -5.74
CA GLN A 6 2.92 -1.83 -7.00
C GLN A 6 2.18 -0.51 -6.82
N LEU A 7 2.83 0.61 -7.16
CA LEU A 7 2.18 1.92 -7.23
C LEU A 7 1.88 2.28 -8.68
N ARG A 8 0.65 2.69 -8.93
CA ARG A 8 0.17 3.12 -10.24
C ARG A 8 -0.49 4.49 -10.17
N ASP A 9 -0.25 5.27 -11.21
CA ASP A 9 -1.01 6.46 -11.53
C ASP A 9 -1.79 6.19 -12.83
N PHE A 10 -2.97 6.79 -12.95
CA PHE A 10 -3.87 6.63 -14.07
C PHE A 10 -4.21 7.99 -14.68
N ASP A 11 -4.28 8.06 -16.00
CA ASP A 11 -4.69 9.28 -16.74
C ASP A 11 -6.20 9.53 -16.64
N THR A 12 -6.96 8.48 -16.36
CA THR A 12 -8.42 8.53 -16.16
C THR A 12 -8.79 7.76 -14.89
N PRO A 13 -9.84 8.18 -14.16
CA PRO A 13 -10.27 7.48 -12.96
C PRO A 13 -10.53 6.00 -13.20
N THR A 14 -9.91 5.15 -12.40
CA THR A 14 -10.16 3.70 -12.36
C THR A 14 -11.14 3.35 -11.27
N THR A 15 -11.96 2.34 -11.52
CA THR A 15 -12.99 1.84 -10.58
C THR A 15 -12.65 0.45 -10.06
N ALA A 16 -13.36 -0.01 -9.03
CA ALA A 16 -13.27 -1.40 -8.57
C ALA A 16 -13.62 -2.40 -9.68
N ALA A 17 -14.60 -2.07 -10.54
CA ALA A 17 -14.98 -2.89 -11.67
C ALA A 17 -13.85 -3.03 -12.70
N ASP A 18 -13.13 -1.94 -13.00
CA ASP A 18 -11.97 -1.96 -13.89
C ASP A 18 -10.84 -2.81 -13.32
N MET A 19 -10.59 -2.73 -12.00
CA MET A 19 -9.59 -3.56 -11.32
C MET A 19 -9.95 -5.04 -11.38
N HIS A 20 -11.22 -5.39 -11.17
CA HIS A 20 -11.70 -6.77 -11.28
C HIS A 20 -11.60 -7.29 -12.73
N ALA A 21 -11.97 -6.49 -13.72
CA ALA A 21 -11.86 -6.83 -15.12
C ALA A 21 -10.38 -7.06 -15.53
N ALA A 22 -9.47 -6.19 -15.11
CA ALA A 22 -8.05 -6.34 -15.35
C ALA A 22 -7.47 -7.61 -14.71
N ALA A 23 -7.86 -7.92 -13.46
CA ALA A 23 -7.44 -9.15 -12.79
C ALA A 23 -7.97 -10.40 -13.51
N ALA A 24 -9.22 -10.39 -13.98
CA ALA A 24 -9.82 -11.49 -14.73
C ALA A 24 -9.11 -11.70 -16.09
N ALA A 25 -8.86 -10.64 -16.84
CA ALA A 25 -8.18 -10.69 -18.13
C ALA A 25 -6.73 -11.19 -18.03
N SER A 26 -6.06 -10.93 -16.91
CA SER A 26 -4.67 -11.33 -16.67
C SER A 26 -4.52 -12.64 -15.88
N ARG A 27 -5.59 -13.32 -15.53
CA ARG A 27 -5.60 -14.52 -14.67
C ARG A 27 -4.59 -15.56 -15.13
N TRP A 28 -4.59 -15.90 -16.42
CA TRP A 28 -3.68 -16.90 -17.00
C TRP A 28 -2.21 -16.59 -16.73
N CYS A 29 -1.83 -15.31 -16.84
CA CYS A 29 -0.46 -14.86 -16.64
C CYS A 29 -0.11 -14.79 -15.14
N LEU A 30 -1.05 -14.33 -14.31
CA LEU A 30 -0.93 -14.34 -12.84
C LEU A 30 -0.67 -15.77 -12.33
N GLU A 31 -1.44 -16.75 -12.79
CA GLU A 31 -1.29 -18.16 -12.42
C GLU A 31 0.07 -18.71 -12.90
N LEU A 32 0.48 -18.42 -14.14
CA LEU A 32 1.76 -18.85 -14.71
C LEU A 32 2.95 -18.43 -13.86
N TYR A 33 2.95 -17.19 -13.36
CA TYR A 33 4.03 -16.65 -12.54
C TYR A 33 3.76 -16.77 -11.04
N ARG A 34 2.69 -17.45 -10.62
CA ARG A 34 2.31 -17.68 -9.22
C ARG A 34 2.12 -16.36 -8.46
N VAL A 35 1.50 -15.39 -9.10
CA VAL A 35 1.14 -14.08 -8.53
C VAL A 35 -0.33 -14.08 -8.18
N ALA A 36 -0.66 -13.79 -6.93
CA ALA A 36 -2.05 -13.66 -6.45
C ALA A 36 -2.33 -12.21 -6.06
N PRO A 37 -3.24 -11.49 -6.74
CA PRO A 37 -3.70 -10.19 -6.27
C PRO A 37 -4.42 -10.37 -4.93
N ARG A 38 -4.09 -9.55 -3.93
CA ARG A 38 -4.65 -9.64 -2.58
C ARG A 38 -5.54 -8.47 -2.24
N MET A 39 -5.09 -7.25 -2.48
CA MET A 39 -5.87 -6.05 -2.25
C MET A 39 -5.33 -4.88 -3.08
N HIS A 40 -6.21 -3.96 -3.38
CA HIS A 40 -5.88 -2.70 -4.02
C HIS A 40 -6.43 -1.56 -3.17
N PHE A 41 -5.60 -0.58 -2.88
CA PHE A 41 -5.99 0.65 -2.24
C PHE A 41 -6.13 1.69 -3.35
N VAL A 42 -7.36 2.01 -3.71
CA VAL A 42 -7.67 2.93 -4.80
C VAL A 42 -8.00 4.30 -4.21
N ALA A 43 -7.33 5.34 -4.69
CA ALA A 43 -7.63 6.69 -4.25
C ALA A 43 -9.08 7.08 -4.60
N GLU A 44 -9.70 7.93 -3.78
CA GLU A 44 -11.10 8.35 -4.01
C GLU A 44 -11.32 9.04 -5.36
N ASP A 45 -10.28 9.72 -5.89
CA ASP A 45 -10.31 10.32 -7.24
C ASP A 45 -10.12 9.29 -8.37
N GLY A 46 -9.80 8.04 -8.04
CA GLY A 46 -9.54 6.97 -8.98
C GLY A 46 -8.23 7.10 -9.77
N LEU A 47 -7.43 8.15 -9.52
CA LEU A 47 -6.25 8.46 -10.35
C LEU A 47 -4.97 7.77 -9.88
N ARG A 48 -5.00 7.09 -8.73
CA ARG A 48 -3.85 6.34 -8.21
C ARG A 48 -4.26 5.10 -7.44
N CYS A 49 -3.36 4.16 -7.36
CA CYS A 49 -3.61 2.91 -6.65
C CYS A 49 -2.30 2.34 -6.08
N ALA A 50 -2.38 1.81 -4.87
CA ALA A 50 -1.37 0.92 -4.31
C ALA A 50 -1.92 -0.51 -4.32
N CYS A 51 -1.32 -1.38 -5.12
CA CYS A 51 -1.72 -2.78 -5.27
C CYS A 51 -0.80 -3.68 -4.46
N VAL A 52 -1.37 -4.64 -3.74
CA VAL A 52 -0.64 -5.65 -2.98
C VAL A 52 -0.90 -7.03 -3.57
N PHE A 53 0.17 -7.71 -3.90
CA PHE A 53 0.17 -9.07 -4.44
C PHE A 53 0.92 -10.00 -3.49
N GLU A 54 0.54 -11.25 -3.48
CA GLU A 54 1.36 -12.34 -2.98
C GLU A 54 2.07 -12.98 -4.17
N ALA A 55 3.40 -13.01 -4.15
CA ALA A 55 4.21 -13.52 -5.26
C ALA A 55 5.51 -14.16 -4.75
N PRO A 56 6.24 -14.94 -5.56
CA PRO A 56 7.58 -15.37 -5.23
C PRO A 56 8.52 -14.18 -4.95
N ASP A 57 8.48 -13.18 -5.81
CA ASP A 57 9.27 -11.95 -5.73
C ASP A 57 8.70 -10.87 -6.67
N ALA A 58 9.33 -9.68 -6.70
CA ALA A 58 8.93 -8.59 -7.58
C ALA A 58 9.18 -8.90 -9.08
N GLU A 59 10.13 -9.81 -9.41
CA GLU A 59 10.41 -10.18 -10.80
C GLU A 59 9.25 -11.02 -11.39
N ALA A 60 8.63 -11.89 -10.60
CA ALA A 60 7.41 -12.58 -11.00
C ALA A 60 6.32 -11.60 -11.46
N MET A 61 6.13 -10.51 -10.71
CA MET A 61 5.17 -9.45 -11.09
C MET A 61 5.61 -8.69 -12.34
N ARG A 62 6.92 -8.42 -12.53
CA ARG A 62 7.42 -7.81 -13.78
C ARG A 62 7.16 -8.69 -14.99
N ASN A 63 7.27 -10.01 -14.85
CA ASN A 63 6.93 -10.96 -15.90
C ASN A 63 5.44 -10.91 -16.25
N VAL A 64 4.55 -10.81 -15.26
CA VAL A 64 3.12 -10.60 -15.50
C VAL A 64 2.89 -9.31 -16.30
N LEU A 65 3.50 -8.20 -15.93
CA LEU A 65 3.37 -6.92 -16.64
C LEU A 65 3.81 -7.03 -18.10
N ARG A 66 4.96 -7.68 -18.36
CA ARG A 66 5.46 -7.92 -19.71
C ARG A 66 4.53 -8.82 -20.52
N GLY A 67 4.02 -9.88 -19.91
CA GLY A 67 3.15 -10.85 -20.58
C GLY A 67 1.74 -10.33 -20.89
N THR A 68 1.23 -9.43 -20.08
CA THR A 68 -0.12 -8.85 -20.25
C THR A 68 -0.14 -7.54 -21.01
N GLY A 69 1.00 -6.89 -21.22
CA GLY A 69 1.09 -5.58 -21.86
C GLY A 69 0.55 -4.44 -20.99
N PHE A 70 0.36 -4.65 -19.68
CA PHE A 70 -0.03 -3.56 -18.78
C PHE A 70 1.05 -2.47 -18.73
N SER A 71 0.59 -1.24 -18.57
CA SER A 71 1.49 -0.09 -18.41
C SER A 71 2.47 -0.31 -17.26
N VAL A 72 3.69 0.22 -17.42
CA VAL A 72 4.71 0.16 -16.37
C VAL A 72 4.23 0.93 -15.14
N PRO A 73 4.28 0.32 -13.96
CA PRO A 73 3.90 1.02 -12.73
C PRO A 73 4.94 2.09 -12.37
N ARG A 74 4.54 3.11 -11.62
CA ARG A 74 5.44 4.13 -11.10
C ARG A 74 6.51 3.54 -10.17
N ALA A 75 6.14 2.54 -9.39
CA ALA A 75 7.06 1.80 -8.53
C ALA A 75 6.60 0.35 -8.33
N LEU A 76 7.54 -0.56 -8.13
CA LEU A 76 7.30 -1.99 -7.88
C LEU A 76 8.44 -2.58 -7.05
N TRP A 77 8.11 -3.20 -5.91
CA TRP A 77 9.10 -3.85 -5.03
C TRP A 77 8.54 -5.03 -4.24
N SER A 78 9.43 -5.95 -3.82
CA SER A 78 9.14 -6.91 -2.76
C SER A 78 9.18 -6.21 -1.41
N ALA A 79 8.20 -6.47 -0.55
CA ALA A 79 8.01 -5.76 0.69
C ALA A 79 8.12 -6.66 1.92
N THR A 80 8.74 -6.13 2.97
CA THR A 80 8.53 -6.57 4.35
C THR A 80 7.28 -5.87 4.88
N VAL A 81 6.39 -6.64 5.50
CA VAL A 81 5.15 -6.11 6.08
C VAL A 81 5.33 -5.94 7.58
N HIS A 82 5.10 -4.72 8.06
CA HIS A 82 5.04 -4.41 9.47
C HIS A 82 3.59 -4.12 9.85
N MET A 83 3.08 -4.85 10.86
CA MET A 83 1.69 -4.79 11.30
C MET A 83 1.59 -3.92 12.55
N GLY A 84 0.75 -2.90 12.50
CA GLY A 84 0.41 -2.12 13.69
C GLY A 84 -0.50 -2.89 14.64
N SER A 85 -0.49 -2.53 15.92
CA SER A 85 -1.32 -3.17 16.95
C SER A 85 -2.83 -3.03 16.70
N ALA A 86 -3.24 -2.06 15.89
CA ALA A 86 -4.62 -1.84 15.50
C ALA A 86 -5.11 -2.81 14.41
N ASP A 87 -4.20 -3.40 13.63
CA ASP A 87 -4.52 -4.32 12.55
C ASP A 87 -4.31 -5.77 13.02
N ARG A 88 -5.41 -6.49 13.14
CA ARG A 88 -5.43 -7.88 13.64
C ARG A 88 -5.63 -8.92 12.55
N ASN A 89 -5.76 -8.51 11.30
CA ASN A 89 -5.94 -9.41 10.17
C ASN A 89 -4.58 -9.93 9.68
N GLY A 90 -4.60 -10.98 8.84
CA GLY A 90 -3.39 -11.48 8.20
C GLY A 90 -2.80 -10.46 7.21
N MET A 91 -1.49 -10.57 6.93
CA MET A 91 -0.80 -9.58 6.06
C MET A 91 -1.37 -9.50 4.64
N PHE A 92 -2.05 -10.55 4.18
CA PHE A 92 -2.70 -10.60 2.87
C PHE A 92 -4.23 -10.41 2.92
N ASP A 93 -4.76 -10.15 4.11
CA ASP A 93 -6.16 -9.81 4.29
C ASP A 93 -6.34 -8.29 4.35
N PRO A 94 -7.51 -7.77 3.95
CA PRO A 94 -7.82 -6.35 4.13
C PRO A 94 -7.63 -5.95 5.60
N PRO A 95 -7.03 -4.79 5.89
CA PRO A 95 -6.92 -4.32 7.27
C PRO A 95 -8.31 -4.10 7.87
N ALA A 96 -8.47 -4.44 9.14
CA ALA A 96 -9.66 -4.07 9.90
C ALA A 96 -9.48 -2.64 10.42
N PHE A 97 -10.43 -1.76 10.13
CA PHE A 97 -10.39 -0.37 10.58
C PHE A 97 -11.78 0.25 10.71
N GLU A 98 -11.84 1.30 11.50
CA GLU A 98 -12.99 2.20 11.59
C GLU A 98 -12.57 3.60 11.12
N GLY A 99 -13.47 4.32 10.46
CA GLY A 99 -13.18 5.63 9.87
C GLY A 99 -12.72 5.53 8.42
N ALA A 100 -11.97 6.53 7.96
CA ALA A 100 -11.44 6.57 6.61
C ALA A 100 -10.06 5.90 6.55
N LEU A 101 -9.83 5.11 5.48
CA LEU A 101 -8.50 4.58 5.18
C LEU A 101 -7.67 5.65 4.47
N THR A 102 -6.47 5.85 4.94
CA THR A 102 -5.51 6.77 4.33
C THR A 102 -4.22 6.04 4.01
N VAL A 103 -3.75 6.24 2.78
CA VAL A 103 -2.45 5.74 2.29
C VAL A 103 -1.43 6.87 2.39
N VAL A 104 -0.25 6.54 2.93
CA VAL A 104 0.92 7.43 2.96
C VAL A 104 2.05 6.76 2.19
N GLU A 105 2.53 7.45 1.17
CA GLU A 105 3.70 7.03 0.42
C GLU A 105 4.93 7.76 0.95
N ARG A 106 6.01 7.00 1.16
CA ARG A 106 7.29 7.53 1.64
C ARG A 106 8.41 7.07 0.74
N ARG A 107 9.34 7.97 0.49
CA ARG A 107 10.58 7.68 -0.19
C ARG A 107 11.74 8.22 0.64
N PHE A 108 12.77 7.41 0.79
CA PHE A 108 13.94 7.73 1.57
C PHE A 108 15.16 7.85 0.65
N VAL A 109 15.92 8.93 0.82
CA VAL A 109 17.17 9.17 0.06
C VAL A 109 18.25 8.14 0.45
N GLN A 110 18.26 7.75 1.73
CA GLN A 110 19.14 6.72 2.28
C GLN A 110 18.29 5.57 2.82
N PRO A 111 18.75 4.31 2.70
CA PRO A 111 18.07 3.18 3.32
C PRO A 111 17.90 3.39 4.83
N LEU A 112 16.67 3.26 5.34
CA LEU A 112 16.39 3.36 6.77
C LEU A 112 16.51 2.00 7.45
N ALA A 113 17.09 1.98 8.65
CA ALA A 113 17.02 0.79 9.50
C ALA A 113 15.61 0.62 10.07
N PHE A 114 15.20 -0.64 10.29
CA PHE A 114 13.87 -0.92 10.86
C PHE A 114 13.72 -0.31 12.25
N ASP A 115 14.77 -0.36 13.07
CA ASP A 115 14.77 0.19 14.43
C ASP A 115 14.58 1.72 14.43
N ASP A 116 15.08 2.43 13.42
CA ASP A 116 14.88 3.87 13.27
C ASP A 116 13.40 4.19 12.97
N ILE A 117 12.74 3.36 12.15
CA ILE A 117 11.32 3.50 11.83
C ILE A 117 10.49 3.24 13.09
N GLN A 118 10.77 2.15 13.81
CA GLN A 118 10.07 1.82 15.05
C GLN A 118 10.23 2.93 16.09
N ALA A 119 11.45 3.44 16.27
CA ALA A 119 11.69 4.56 17.18
C ALA A 119 10.97 5.85 16.77
N GLN A 120 10.77 6.09 15.47
CA GLN A 120 9.97 7.21 14.98
C GLN A 120 8.48 6.97 15.23
N GLU A 121 7.96 5.79 14.99
CA GLU A 121 6.57 5.42 15.27
C GLU A 121 6.24 5.54 16.77
N ASP A 122 7.13 5.07 17.63
CA ASP A 122 6.97 5.18 19.09
C ASP A 122 6.93 6.64 19.54
N ARG A 123 7.81 7.49 19.02
CA ARG A 123 7.77 8.94 19.27
C ARG A 123 6.51 9.61 18.72
N ALA A 124 6.00 9.12 17.62
CA ALA A 124 4.80 9.64 16.97
C ALA A 124 3.50 9.20 17.66
N ALA A 125 3.51 8.15 18.48
CA ALA A 125 2.30 7.51 19.01
C ALA A 125 1.34 8.48 19.71
N ALA A 126 1.85 9.37 20.56
CA ALA A 126 1.04 10.36 21.27
C ALA A 126 0.41 11.40 20.31
N CYS A 127 1.17 11.82 19.29
CA CYS A 127 0.68 12.75 18.28
C CYS A 127 -0.36 12.11 17.37
N LEU A 128 -0.14 10.87 16.94
CA LEU A 128 -1.12 10.09 16.17
C LEU A 128 -2.43 9.96 16.95
N ALA A 129 -2.35 9.62 18.25
CA ALA A 129 -3.52 9.52 19.13
C ALA A 129 -4.28 10.85 19.26
N LEU A 130 -3.57 11.99 19.39
CA LEU A 130 -4.16 13.32 19.44
C LEU A 130 -4.99 13.64 18.19
N HIS A 131 -4.52 13.23 17.01
CA HIS A 131 -5.21 13.39 15.75
C HIS A 131 -6.20 12.25 15.45
N ARG A 132 -6.42 11.31 16.37
CA ARG A 132 -7.24 10.11 16.19
C ARG A 132 -6.80 9.26 15.00
N VAL A 133 -5.50 9.24 14.72
CA VAL A 133 -4.86 8.46 13.66
C VAL A 133 -4.36 7.15 14.24
N LYS A 134 -4.75 6.03 13.65
CA LYS A 134 -4.30 4.69 14.02
C LYS A 134 -3.44 4.12 12.90
N PHE A 135 -2.21 3.76 13.19
CA PHE A 135 -1.36 3.02 12.27
C PHE A 135 -1.90 1.57 12.11
N LEU A 136 -2.07 1.12 10.88
CA LEU A 136 -2.56 -0.22 10.56
C LEU A 136 -1.40 -1.13 10.15
N ARG A 137 -0.73 -0.80 9.04
CA ARG A 137 0.42 -1.57 8.55
C ARG A 137 1.28 -0.73 7.60
N SER A 138 2.51 -1.19 7.40
CA SER A 138 3.36 -0.69 6.33
C SER A 138 3.91 -1.81 5.46
N TYR A 139 4.21 -1.46 4.21
CA TYR A 139 4.86 -2.28 3.21
C TYR A 139 6.19 -1.63 2.86
N PHE A 140 7.26 -2.08 3.46
CA PHE A 140 8.58 -1.51 3.34
C PHE A 140 9.41 -2.27 2.31
N SER A 141 10.00 -1.57 1.34
CA SER A 141 10.82 -2.21 0.32
C SER A 141 12.06 -2.88 0.91
N VAL A 142 12.50 -3.97 0.31
CA VAL A 142 13.68 -4.73 0.78
C VAL A 142 14.94 -3.87 0.74
N ASP A 143 15.06 -2.95 -0.22
CA ASP A 143 16.15 -1.96 -0.30
C ASP A 143 16.02 -0.81 0.70
N ARG A 144 14.90 -0.76 1.45
CA ARG A 144 14.61 0.21 2.51
C ARG A 144 14.54 1.67 2.05
N THR A 145 14.19 1.88 0.80
CA THR A 145 14.07 3.23 0.21
C THR A 145 12.63 3.66 -0.06
N ASN A 146 11.68 2.71 -0.12
CA ASN A 146 10.27 2.99 -0.39
C ASN A 146 9.38 2.35 0.67
N MET A 147 8.32 3.04 1.05
CA MET A 147 7.35 2.53 2.01
C MET A 147 5.94 3.02 1.67
N VAL A 148 4.97 2.14 1.80
CA VAL A 148 3.55 2.49 1.85
C VAL A 148 3.04 2.18 3.25
N CYS A 149 2.45 3.18 3.91
CA CYS A 149 1.82 3.03 5.21
C CYS A 149 0.31 3.21 5.09
N LEU A 150 -0.44 2.42 5.84
CA LEU A 150 -1.89 2.48 5.94
C LEU A 150 -2.28 2.99 7.32
N TYR A 151 -3.17 3.96 7.34
CA TYR A 151 -3.72 4.55 8.55
C TYR A 151 -5.24 4.57 8.51
N ALA A 152 -5.88 4.31 9.66
CA ALA A 152 -7.27 4.66 9.89
C ALA A 152 -7.31 6.03 10.58
N ALA A 153 -8.10 6.94 10.05
CA ALA A 153 -8.18 8.30 10.54
C ALA A 153 -9.57 8.91 10.27
N PRO A 154 -9.92 10.06 10.88
CA PRO A 154 -11.11 10.80 10.48
C PRO A 154 -11.08 11.21 9.01
N ASP A 155 -9.90 11.65 8.53
CA ASP A 155 -9.63 12.06 7.15
C ASP A 155 -8.11 12.07 6.87
N ALA A 156 -7.74 12.31 5.61
CA ALA A 156 -6.34 12.35 5.20
C ALA A 156 -5.57 13.57 5.76
N GLU A 157 -6.25 14.68 6.10
CA GLU A 157 -5.59 15.86 6.69
C GLU A 157 -5.15 15.60 8.13
N ALA A 158 -5.91 14.84 8.90
CA ALA A 158 -5.49 14.39 10.23
C ALA A 158 -4.16 13.61 10.14
N VAL A 159 -4.03 12.74 9.12
CA VAL A 159 -2.79 11.97 8.88
C VAL A 159 -1.64 12.89 8.46
N ARG A 160 -1.88 13.86 7.55
CA ARG A 160 -0.85 14.85 7.16
C ARG A 160 -0.37 15.68 8.34
N SER A 161 -1.29 16.17 9.16
CA SER A 161 -0.99 17.00 10.34
C SER A 161 -0.16 16.21 11.35
N ALA A 162 -0.55 14.98 11.67
CA ALA A 162 0.19 14.12 12.58
C ALA A 162 1.62 13.85 12.06
N ASN A 163 1.77 13.51 10.76
CA ASN A 163 3.09 13.25 10.17
C ASN A 163 3.99 14.50 10.17
N ARG A 164 3.44 15.69 9.87
CA ARG A 164 4.21 16.96 9.93
C ARG A 164 4.68 17.27 11.35
N GLN A 165 3.83 17.10 12.36
CA GLN A 165 4.20 17.37 13.75
C GLN A 165 5.28 16.41 14.26
N THR A 166 5.30 15.17 13.80
CA THR A 166 6.29 14.17 14.20
C THR A 166 7.56 14.21 13.37
N GLY A 167 7.61 15.02 12.31
CA GLY A 167 8.74 15.08 11.39
C GLY A 167 8.89 13.81 10.52
N LEU A 168 7.85 12.98 10.43
CA LEU A 168 7.85 11.80 9.56
C LEU A 168 7.74 12.24 8.08
N PRO A 169 8.76 11.99 7.24
CA PRO A 169 8.71 12.40 5.85
C PRO A 169 7.68 11.61 5.06
N PHE A 170 7.02 12.27 4.12
CA PHE A 170 6.12 11.61 3.16
C PHE A 170 6.14 12.33 1.81
N GLU A 171 5.94 11.60 0.73
CA GLU A 171 5.76 12.16 -0.62
C GLU A 171 4.30 12.52 -0.87
N SER A 172 3.39 11.60 -0.51
CA SER A 172 1.96 11.79 -0.72
C SER A 172 1.12 11.18 0.39
N VAL A 173 -0.04 11.76 0.63
CA VAL A 173 -1.07 11.28 1.56
C VAL A 173 -2.41 11.41 0.86
N TRP A 174 -3.16 10.32 0.77
CA TRP A 174 -4.44 10.30 0.06
C TRP A 174 -5.42 9.32 0.67
N PRO A 175 -6.73 9.66 0.69
CA PRO A 175 -7.79 8.77 1.14
C PRO A 175 -7.99 7.65 0.13
N ALA A 176 -8.32 6.45 0.61
CA ALA A 176 -8.44 5.27 -0.22
C ALA A 176 -9.65 4.41 0.14
N THR A 177 -10.15 3.69 -0.86
CA THR A 177 -11.03 2.53 -0.68
C THR A 177 -10.26 1.24 -0.91
N VAL A 178 -10.66 0.17 -0.21
CA VAL A 178 -10.08 -1.16 -0.41
C VAL A 178 -10.90 -1.93 -1.42
N VAL A 179 -10.24 -2.41 -2.46
CA VAL A 179 -10.80 -3.34 -3.45
C VAL A 179 -10.14 -4.70 -3.26
N VAL A 180 -10.94 -5.73 -2.96
CA VAL A 180 -10.46 -7.10 -2.81
C VAL A 180 -10.79 -7.88 -4.07
N PRO A 181 -9.79 -8.38 -4.81
CA PRO A 181 -10.03 -9.17 -6.01
C PRO A 181 -10.90 -10.40 -5.72
N GLY A 182 -11.91 -10.63 -6.56
CA GLY A 182 -12.81 -11.78 -6.43
C GLY A 182 -13.90 -11.65 -5.36
N ARG A 183 -14.03 -10.51 -4.68
CA ARG A 183 -15.19 -10.16 -3.87
C ARG A 183 -15.92 -9.01 -4.58
N ALA A 184 -17.08 -9.33 -5.16
CA ALA A 184 -18.03 -8.36 -5.69
C ALA A 184 -18.95 -7.85 -4.56
#